data_27e0e7b8d383b315d2e03c8f062df362
#
_entry.id   27e0e7b8d383b315d2e03c8f062df362
#
_cell.length_a   1.000
_cell.length_b   1.000
_cell.length_c   1.000
_cell.angle_alpha   90.00
_cell.angle_beta   90.00
_cell.angle_gamma   90.00
#
_symmetry.space_group_name_H-M   'P 1'
#
loop_
_entity.id
_entity.type
_entity.pdbx_description
1 polymer ?
#
loop_
_entity_poly.entity_id
_entity_poly.type
_entity_poly.pdbx_seq_one_letter_code
_entity_poly.pdbx_strand_id
1 'polypeptide(L)'
;LHQRGCNCAQAVACTFCKEFGISEDDMFRIAEGFGLGMGVMEMCGALSGMAMIIGLDNSQGGTEEGSRTKGDTYKKIRSKVEKFKEKNGSCICRELKGVETGKVLCSCPQCIADAVALTEEYLAEQGK
;
A
#
# COMPACT_ATOMS: atom_id res chain seq x y z
N LEU A 1 -10.64 -7.94 -6.36
CA LEU A 1 -9.32 -8.34 -6.87
C LEU A 1 -8.68 -9.45 -6.05
N HIS A 2 -8.81 -9.38 -4.73
CA HIS A 2 -8.28 -10.43 -3.85
C HIS A 2 -8.89 -11.79 -4.19
N GLN A 3 -10.16 -11.81 -4.55
CA GLN A 3 -10.87 -13.04 -4.92
C GLN A 3 -10.37 -13.68 -6.22
N ARG A 4 -9.62 -12.93 -7.04
CA ARG A 4 -9.03 -13.42 -8.28
C ARG A 4 -7.59 -13.88 -8.08
N GLY A 5 -7.20 -14.14 -6.84
CA GLY A 5 -5.87 -14.62 -6.52
C GLY A 5 -4.82 -13.52 -6.36
N CYS A 6 -5.26 -12.25 -6.32
CA CYS A 6 -4.34 -11.14 -6.09
C CYS A 6 -3.87 -11.14 -4.64
N ASN A 7 -2.62 -10.77 -4.41
CA ASN A 7 -2.15 -10.52 -3.06
C ASN A 7 -2.59 -9.11 -2.60
N CYS A 8 -2.32 -8.78 -1.34
CA CYS A 8 -2.75 -7.50 -0.77
C CYS A 8 -2.19 -6.29 -1.52
N ALA A 9 -0.92 -6.34 -1.90
CA ALA A 9 -0.30 -5.24 -2.62
C ALA A 9 -0.94 -5.05 -3.99
N GLN A 10 -1.17 -6.14 -4.72
CA GLN A 10 -1.81 -6.09 -6.03
C GLN A 10 -3.23 -5.56 -5.93
N ALA A 11 -3.99 -6.03 -4.94
CA ALA A 11 -5.37 -5.61 -4.76
C ALA A 11 -5.49 -4.10 -4.56
N VAL A 12 -4.62 -3.51 -3.75
CA VAL A 12 -4.65 -2.05 -3.51
C VAL A 12 -4.11 -1.29 -4.72
N ALA A 13 -2.92 -1.63 -5.20
CA ALA A 13 -2.26 -0.88 -6.26
C ALA A 13 -3.06 -0.92 -7.57
N CYS A 14 -3.60 -2.08 -7.93
CA CYS A 14 -4.34 -2.21 -9.18
C CYS A 14 -5.70 -1.50 -9.16
N THR A 15 -6.21 -1.18 -7.97
CA THR A 15 -7.43 -0.40 -7.85
C THR A 15 -7.26 1.02 -8.40
N PHE A 16 -6.08 1.60 -8.27
CA PHE A 16 -5.85 3.01 -8.60
C PHE A 16 -4.91 3.26 -9.77
N CYS A 17 -4.17 2.25 -10.21
CA CYS A 17 -3.04 2.46 -11.14
C CYS A 17 -3.42 3.09 -12.47
N LYS A 18 -4.62 2.83 -12.97
CA LYS A 18 -5.05 3.35 -14.27
C LYS A 18 -5.16 4.87 -14.27
N GLU A 19 -5.49 5.46 -13.13
CA GLU A 19 -5.59 6.92 -13.00
C GLU A 19 -4.24 7.61 -13.22
N PHE A 20 -3.16 6.85 -13.10
CA PHE A 20 -1.80 7.37 -13.24
C PHE A 20 -1.12 6.87 -14.52
N GLY A 21 -1.89 6.30 -15.43
CA GLY A 21 -1.35 5.86 -16.71
C GLY A 21 -0.59 4.54 -16.67
N ILE A 22 -0.72 3.77 -15.59
CA ILE A 22 -0.09 2.47 -15.46
C ILE A 22 -1.12 1.39 -15.77
N SER A 23 -0.79 0.47 -16.68
CA SER A 23 -1.70 -0.62 -17.00
C SER A 23 -1.89 -1.54 -15.80
N GLU A 24 -3.05 -2.16 -15.72
CA GLU A 24 -3.33 -3.11 -14.64
C GLU A 24 -2.35 -4.28 -14.66
N ASP A 25 -2.00 -4.77 -15.85
CA ASP A 25 -1.04 -5.87 -15.99
C ASP A 25 0.35 -5.48 -15.48
N ASP A 26 0.83 -4.29 -15.85
CA ASP A 26 2.14 -3.83 -15.39
C ASP A 26 2.15 -3.65 -13.87
N MET A 27 1.10 -3.05 -13.32
CA MET A 27 1.03 -2.87 -11.87
C MET A 27 0.91 -4.20 -11.15
N PHE A 28 0.15 -5.14 -11.70
CA PHE A 28 0.02 -6.47 -11.13
C PHE A 28 1.40 -7.13 -11.00
N ARG A 29 2.21 -7.03 -12.05
CA ARG A 29 3.58 -7.58 -12.05
C ARG A 29 4.49 -6.86 -11.05
N ILE A 30 4.44 -5.53 -11.03
CA ILE A 30 5.25 -4.72 -10.11
C ILE A 30 4.94 -5.05 -8.65
N ALA A 31 3.66 -5.19 -8.33
CA ALA A 31 3.22 -5.40 -6.96
C ALA A 31 3.31 -6.85 -6.48
N GLU A 32 3.54 -7.79 -7.39
CA GLU A 32 3.47 -9.21 -7.05
C GLU A 32 4.44 -9.60 -5.92
N GLY A 33 5.64 -9.06 -5.92
CA GLY A 33 6.64 -9.38 -4.90
C GLY A 33 6.42 -8.73 -3.55
N PHE A 34 5.42 -7.85 -3.42
CA PHE A 34 5.17 -7.11 -2.18
C PHE A 34 4.07 -7.73 -1.31
N GLY A 35 3.39 -8.76 -1.81
CA GLY A 35 2.41 -9.48 -1.00
C GLY A 35 3.08 -10.27 0.12
N LEU A 36 2.30 -10.65 1.12
CA LEU A 36 2.79 -11.37 2.30
C LEU A 36 3.98 -10.65 2.96
N GLY A 37 3.89 -9.31 3.05
CA GLY A 37 4.95 -8.51 3.63
C GLY A 37 6.29 -8.74 2.95
N MET A 38 6.32 -8.61 1.64
CA MET A 38 7.50 -8.87 0.78
C MET A 38 7.96 -10.34 0.88
N GLY A 39 6.99 -11.25 1.05
CA GLY A 39 7.27 -12.69 1.14
C GLY A 39 7.83 -13.15 2.47
N VAL A 40 8.12 -12.23 3.39
CA VAL A 40 8.76 -12.53 4.68
C VAL A 40 7.93 -12.06 5.88
N MET A 41 6.69 -11.70 5.65
CA MET A 41 5.73 -11.25 6.68
C MET A 41 6.17 -10.00 7.45
N GLU A 42 6.87 -9.10 6.78
CA GLU A 42 7.23 -7.80 7.34
C GLU A 42 6.13 -6.77 7.05
N MET A 43 6.41 -5.69 6.34
CA MET A 43 5.41 -4.64 6.10
C MET A 43 4.19 -5.19 5.38
N CYS A 44 2.99 -4.86 5.87
CA CYS A 44 1.73 -5.28 5.26
C CYS A 44 1.70 -4.90 3.77
N GLY A 45 1.41 -5.89 2.90
CA GLY A 45 1.38 -5.67 1.46
C GLY A 45 0.34 -4.64 1.02
N ALA A 46 -0.78 -4.54 1.74
CA ALA A 46 -1.79 -3.52 1.44
C ALA A 46 -1.21 -2.11 1.59
N LEU A 47 -0.39 -1.90 2.62
CA LEU A 47 0.28 -0.61 2.83
C LEU A 47 1.36 -0.36 1.76
N SER A 48 2.04 -1.41 1.31
CA SER A 48 3.00 -1.28 0.21
C SER A 48 2.30 -0.86 -1.08
N GLY A 49 1.13 -1.43 -1.36
CA GLY A 49 0.32 -1.01 -2.50
C GLY A 49 -0.13 0.44 -2.41
N MET A 50 -0.57 0.86 -1.23
CA MET A 50 -0.90 2.26 -0.97
C MET A 50 0.31 3.16 -1.22
N ALA A 51 1.48 2.77 -0.74
CA ALA A 51 2.70 3.54 -0.93
C ALA A 51 3.06 3.71 -2.41
N MET A 52 2.83 2.68 -3.22
CA MET A 52 3.05 2.76 -4.66
C MET A 52 2.18 3.83 -5.30
N ILE A 53 0.92 3.92 -4.90
CA ILE A 53 0.00 4.91 -5.46
C ILE A 53 0.35 6.32 -4.99
N ILE A 54 0.68 6.49 -3.72
CA ILE A 54 1.12 7.79 -3.20
C ILE A 54 2.37 8.24 -3.93
N GLY A 55 3.31 7.32 -4.17
CA GLY A 55 4.51 7.61 -4.94
C GLY A 55 4.21 8.06 -6.36
N LEU A 56 3.33 7.35 -7.05
CA LEU A 56 2.92 7.70 -8.41
C LEU A 56 2.30 9.11 -8.45
N ASP A 57 1.49 9.45 -7.46
CA ASP A 57 0.83 10.75 -7.41
C ASP A 57 1.79 11.88 -7.05
N ASN A 58 2.64 11.66 -6.05
CA ASN A 58 3.44 12.74 -5.45
C ASN A 58 4.82 12.92 -6.08
N SER A 59 5.39 11.86 -6.63
CA SER A 59 6.74 11.93 -7.19
C SER A 59 6.77 12.71 -8.50
N GLN A 60 7.79 13.54 -8.66
CA GLN A 60 8.05 14.23 -9.92
C GLN A 60 9.03 13.45 -10.80
N GLY A 61 9.39 12.22 -10.39
CA GLY A 61 10.40 11.44 -11.06
C GLY A 61 11.79 11.85 -10.56
N GLY A 62 12.76 11.90 -11.44
CA GLY A 62 14.07 12.37 -11.03
C GLY A 62 15.20 11.41 -11.35
N THR A 63 15.02 10.58 -12.38
CA THR A 63 16.06 9.64 -12.78
C THR A 63 17.34 10.34 -13.23
N GLU A 64 17.23 11.57 -13.72
CA GLU A 64 18.40 12.34 -14.19
C GLU A 64 18.97 13.25 -13.11
N GLU A 65 18.11 13.86 -12.29
CA GLU A 65 18.53 14.87 -11.30
C GLU A 65 18.44 14.37 -9.87
N GLY A 66 18.07 13.12 -9.68
CA GLY A 66 17.78 12.57 -8.36
C GLY A 66 16.40 13.01 -7.87
N SER A 67 15.91 12.36 -6.87
CA SER A 67 14.57 12.61 -6.36
C SER A 67 14.53 13.86 -5.48
N ARG A 68 13.67 14.81 -5.83
CA ARG A 68 13.43 16.03 -5.03
C ARG A 68 12.22 15.85 -4.11
N THR A 69 11.40 14.84 -4.35
CA THR A 69 10.13 14.67 -3.66
C THR A 69 10.11 13.55 -2.65
N LYS A 70 11.18 12.76 -2.54
CA LYS A 70 11.16 11.57 -1.69
C LYS A 70 10.85 11.87 -0.23
N GLY A 71 11.41 12.93 0.32
CA GLY A 71 11.15 13.29 1.72
C GLY A 71 9.69 13.65 1.97
N ASP A 72 9.09 14.39 1.05
CA ASP A 72 7.69 14.75 1.13
C ASP A 72 6.79 13.52 0.95
N THR A 73 7.15 12.65 0.02
CA THR A 73 6.44 11.38 -0.20
C THR A 73 6.48 10.52 1.06
N TYR A 74 7.64 10.43 1.72
CA TYR A 74 7.77 9.67 2.97
C TYR A 74 6.85 10.22 4.06
N LYS A 75 6.74 11.54 4.19
CA LYS A 75 5.84 12.16 5.18
C LYS A 75 4.40 11.79 4.92
N LYS A 76 3.98 11.83 3.67
CA LYS A 76 2.60 11.51 3.28
C LYS A 76 2.27 10.05 3.54
N ILE A 77 3.19 9.15 3.20
CA ILE A 77 3.03 7.72 3.47
C ILE A 77 2.99 7.47 4.98
N ARG A 78 3.92 8.06 5.72
CA ARG A 78 4.00 7.88 7.18
C ARG A 78 2.71 8.27 7.86
N SER A 79 2.11 9.39 7.46
CA SER A 79 0.84 9.84 8.01
C SER A 79 -0.26 8.78 7.87
N LYS A 80 -0.35 8.15 6.71
CA LYS A 80 -1.38 7.14 6.46
C LYS A 80 -1.06 5.82 7.15
N VAL A 81 0.21 5.43 7.20
CA VAL A 81 0.65 4.23 7.91
C VAL A 81 0.34 4.36 9.40
N GLU A 82 0.57 5.53 9.98
CA GLU A 82 0.27 5.76 11.39
C GLU A 82 -1.23 5.61 11.67
N LYS A 83 -2.09 6.11 10.80
CA LYS A 83 -3.54 5.92 10.93
C LYS A 83 -3.92 4.45 10.88
N PHE A 84 -3.29 3.70 9.98
CA PHE A 84 -3.52 2.25 9.88
C PHE A 84 -3.11 1.54 11.18
N LYS A 85 -1.94 1.90 11.72
CA LYS A 85 -1.45 1.31 12.97
C LYS A 85 -2.35 1.64 14.16
N GLU A 86 -2.84 2.88 14.23
CA GLU A 86 -3.76 3.28 15.30
C GLU A 86 -5.02 2.44 15.28
N LYS A 87 -5.56 2.19 14.09
CA LYS A 87 -6.78 1.40 13.95
C LYS A 87 -6.55 -0.09 14.22
N ASN A 88 -5.46 -0.64 13.70
CA ASN A 88 -5.26 -2.09 13.66
C ASN A 88 -4.21 -2.62 14.64
N GLY A 89 -3.48 -1.74 15.30
CA GLY A 89 -2.48 -2.12 16.29
C GLY A 89 -1.11 -2.44 15.73
N SER A 90 -0.95 -2.55 14.41
CA SER A 90 0.32 -2.85 13.78
C SER A 90 0.26 -2.55 12.28
N CYS A 91 1.41 -2.49 11.64
CA CYS A 91 1.55 -2.45 10.19
C CYS A 91 2.36 -3.64 9.67
N ILE A 92 2.73 -4.54 10.55
CA ILE A 92 3.58 -5.69 10.21
C ILE A 92 2.70 -6.91 9.94
N CYS A 93 2.88 -7.52 8.77
CA CYS A 93 2.09 -8.65 8.29
C CYS A 93 1.99 -9.77 9.33
N ARG A 94 3.11 -10.17 9.90
CA ARG A 94 3.17 -11.24 10.90
C ARG A 94 2.28 -10.95 12.10
N GLU A 95 2.33 -9.70 12.58
CA GLU A 95 1.54 -9.27 13.74
C GLU A 95 0.06 -9.17 13.41
N LEU A 96 -0.24 -8.62 12.22
CA LEU A 96 -1.64 -8.49 11.79
C LEU A 96 -2.31 -9.84 11.59
N LYS A 97 -1.56 -10.83 11.09
CA LYS A 97 -2.07 -12.19 10.91
C LYS A 97 -2.10 -13.00 12.19
N GLY A 98 -1.40 -12.54 13.22
CA GLY A 98 -1.36 -13.23 14.50
C GLY A 98 -0.57 -14.54 14.47
N VAL A 99 0.50 -14.57 13.67
CA VAL A 99 1.30 -15.79 13.50
C VAL A 99 1.90 -16.27 14.83
N GLU A 100 2.44 -15.36 15.63
CA GLU A 100 3.07 -15.71 16.90
C GLU A 100 2.10 -15.65 18.07
N THR A 101 1.14 -14.74 18.04
CA THR A 101 0.21 -14.51 19.15
C THR A 101 -1.04 -15.38 19.10
N GLY A 102 -1.35 -15.93 17.93
CA GLY A 102 -2.60 -16.64 17.71
C GLY A 102 -3.82 -15.74 17.62
N LYS A 103 -3.63 -14.41 17.64
CA LYS A 103 -4.71 -13.44 17.60
C LYS A 103 -4.58 -12.56 16.35
N VAL A 104 -5.54 -12.70 15.43
CA VAL A 104 -5.59 -11.88 14.23
C VAL A 104 -6.00 -10.46 14.59
N LEU A 105 -5.13 -9.48 14.34
CA LEU A 105 -5.45 -8.07 14.56
C LEU A 105 -6.27 -7.50 13.42
N CYS A 106 -5.97 -7.95 12.19
CA CYS A 106 -6.66 -7.46 11.00
C CYS A 106 -6.56 -8.54 9.92
N SER A 107 -7.69 -8.96 9.37
CA SER A 107 -7.68 -9.94 8.28
C SER A 107 -7.15 -9.32 7.00
N CYS A 108 -6.65 -10.13 6.07
CA CYS A 108 -6.15 -9.62 4.80
C CYS A 108 -7.21 -8.81 4.03
N PRO A 109 -8.46 -9.28 3.89
CA PRO A 109 -9.49 -8.46 3.25
C PRO A 109 -9.72 -7.13 3.95
N GLN A 110 -9.67 -7.09 5.28
CA GLN A 110 -9.85 -5.85 6.02
C GLN A 110 -8.65 -4.91 5.86
N CYS A 111 -7.44 -5.46 5.82
CA CYS A 111 -6.23 -4.67 5.56
C CYS A 111 -6.32 -4.00 4.18
N ILE A 112 -6.79 -4.72 3.18
CA ILE A 112 -7.00 -4.20 1.83
C ILE A 112 -8.03 -3.06 1.87
N ALA A 113 -9.16 -3.29 2.51
CA ALA A 113 -10.22 -2.27 2.59
C ALA A 113 -9.73 -1.01 3.30
N ASP A 114 -9.00 -1.16 4.40
CA ASP A 114 -8.47 -0.02 5.14
C ASP A 114 -7.42 0.75 4.34
N ALA A 115 -6.55 0.05 3.63
CA ALA A 115 -5.53 0.70 2.81
C ALA A 115 -6.15 1.41 1.60
N VAL A 116 -7.18 0.81 0.98
CA VAL A 116 -7.93 1.48 -0.10
C VAL A 116 -8.58 2.75 0.41
N ALA A 117 -9.23 2.69 1.59
CA ALA A 117 -9.86 3.88 2.18
C ALA A 117 -8.84 4.98 2.46
N LEU A 118 -7.67 4.63 3.00
CA LEU A 118 -6.61 5.60 3.27
C LEU A 118 -6.04 6.19 1.98
N THR A 119 -5.93 5.38 0.93
CA THR A 119 -5.48 5.85 -0.38
C THR A 119 -6.48 6.83 -0.97
N GLU A 120 -7.77 6.53 -0.87
CA GLU A 120 -8.84 7.43 -1.32
C GLU A 120 -8.81 8.74 -0.55
N GLU A 121 -8.62 8.68 0.77
CA GLU A 121 -8.48 9.86 1.61
C GLU A 121 -7.30 10.71 1.15
N TYR A 122 -6.16 10.08 0.91
CA TYR A 122 -4.98 10.77 0.40
C TYR A 122 -5.27 11.48 -0.93
N LEU A 123 -5.87 10.78 -1.89
CA LEU A 123 -6.15 11.35 -3.21
C LEU A 123 -7.14 12.51 -3.11
N ALA A 124 -8.14 12.41 -2.24
CA ALA A 124 -9.09 13.49 -2.01
C ALA A 124 -8.39 14.74 -1.44
N GLU A 125 -7.43 14.54 -0.53
CA GLU A 125 -6.63 15.64 0.03
C GLU A 125 -5.80 16.33 -1.05
N GLN A 126 -5.46 15.64 -2.13
CA GLN A 126 -4.71 16.20 -3.25
C GLN A 126 -5.63 16.80 -4.33
N GLY A 127 -6.93 16.81 -4.10
CA GLY A 127 -7.90 17.36 -5.06
C GLY A 127 -8.29 16.40 -6.17
N LYS A 128 -8.16 15.13 -5.93
CA LYS A 128 -8.44 14.10 -6.97
C LYS A 128 -9.65 13.21 -6.70
#